data_42165e6143b2fb9e66a8aa538e9d37a9
#
_entry.id   42165e6143b2fb9e66a8aa538e9d37a9
#
_cell.length_a   1.000
_cell.length_b   1.000
_cell.length_c   1.000
_cell.angle_alpha   90.00
_cell.angle_beta   90.00
_cell.angle_gamma   90.00
#
_symmetry.space_group_name_H-M   'P 1'
#
loop_
_entity.id
_entity.type
_entity.pdbx_description
1 polymer ?
#
loop_
_entity_poly.entity_id
_entity_poly.type
_entity_poly.pdbx_seq_one_letter_code
_entity_poly.pdbx_strand_id
1 'polypeptide(L)'
;MSSRERPTRLHLIRHGEVDCEYHQVFGGRIDMELSPLGHKQAKHLADFLSERSFDRIYRSPMVRVRQTAAPCLKALNQAAVELEDLCEVDFGVWTGCKWHEIKDKFGENAIDWLENLQNGTIPDAEPINAYQLRIKNSLDLILRDGYQEDTLVFCHGGVIRMLLSLLLKEPFASMDRFEVDYASLSVLEIRDGRVELVLHNFAPWKWLEF
;
A
#
# COMPACT_ATOMS: atom_id res chain seq x y z
N MET A 1 -9.25 38.27 4.13
CA MET A 1 -9.47 36.84 4.48
C MET A 1 -8.56 36.06 3.55
N SER A 2 -7.48 35.47 4.07
CA SER A 2 -6.60 34.62 3.26
C SER A 2 -7.42 33.41 2.82
N SER A 3 -7.58 33.21 1.51
CA SER A 3 -8.13 31.97 0.96
C SER A 3 -7.18 30.87 1.42
N ARG A 4 -7.62 29.99 2.33
CA ARG A 4 -6.83 28.82 2.67
C ARG A 4 -6.71 27.98 1.40
N GLU A 5 -5.50 27.85 0.90
CA GLU A 5 -5.23 26.99 -0.26
C GLU A 5 -5.71 25.56 0.01
N ARG A 6 -6.20 24.89 -1.03
CA ARG A 6 -6.63 23.48 -0.96
C ARG A 6 -5.39 22.64 -0.55
N PRO A 7 -5.50 21.74 0.44
CA PRO A 7 -4.40 20.85 0.75
C PRO A 7 -4.18 19.82 -0.35
N THR A 8 -2.98 19.31 -0.46
CA THR A 8 -2.72 18.07 -1.19
C THR A 8 -3.13 16.89 -0.30
N ARG A 9 -3.93 15.95 -0.82
CA ARG A 9 -4.34 14.74 -0.09
C ARG A 9 -3.89 13.49 -0.83
N LEU A 10 -3.24 12.61 -0.10
CA LEU A 10 -2.93 11.26 -0.56
C LEU A 10 -3.82 10.25 0.13
N HIS A 11 -4.59 9.51 -0.66
CA HIS A 11 -5.45 8.43 -0.25
C HIS A 11 -4.77 7.11 -0.61
N LEU A 12 -4.20 6.41 0.37
CA LEU A 12 -3.46 5.17 0.19
C LEU A 12 -4.35 3.97 0.47
N ILE A 13 -4.47 3.06 -0.47
CA ILE A 13 -5.31 1.87 -0.37
C ILE A 13 -4.46 0.62 -0.55
N ARG A 14 -4.55 -0.29 0.43
CA ARG A 14 -4.02 -1.64 0.29
C ARG A 14 -5.00 -2.49 -0.54
N HIS A 15 -4.46 -3.40 -1.35
CA HIS A 15 -5.27 -4.40 -2.05
C HIS A 15 -6.14 -5.22 -1.09
N GLY A 16 -7.22 -5.80 -1.61
CA GLY A 16 -8.11 -6.72 -0.89
C GLY A 16 -7.41 -8.03 -0.50
N GLU A 17 -8.11 -8.84 0.29
CA GLU A 17 -7.62 -10.15 0.71
C GLU A 17 -7.28 -11.01 -0.52
N VAL A 18 -6.13 -11.68 -0.45
CA VAL A 18 -5.66 -12.65 -1.47
C VAL A 18 -6.18 -14.05 -1.14
N ASP A 19 -6.06 -14.99 -2.10
CA ASP A 19 -6.47 -16.37 -1.88
C ASP A 19 -5.83 -16.95 -0.61
N CYS A 20 -6.56 -17.83 0.07
CA CYS A 20 -6.19 -18.37 1.38
C CYS A 20 -4.86 -19.14 1.38
N GLU A 21 -4.41 -19.66 0.25
CA GLU A 21 -3.09 -20.29 0.12
C GLU A 21 -1.93 -19.34 0.41
N TYR A 22 -2.15 -18.02 0.22
CA TYR A 22 -1.16 -16.96 0.46
C TYR A 22 -1.32 -16.27 1.82
N HIS A 23 -2.21 -16.76 2.69
CA HIS A 23 -2.32 -16.22 4.04
C HIS A 23 -1.06 -16.55 4.85
N GLN A 24 -0.51 -15.54 5.54
CA GLN A 24 0.74 -15.64 6.28
C GLN A 24 1.94 -16.10 5.42
N VAL A 25 1.94 -15.73 4.14
CA VAL A 25 3.02 -15.97 3.20
C VAL A 25 3.75 -14.65 2.93
N PHE A 26 5.06 -14.70 2.78
CA PHE A 26 5.83 -13.59 2.21
C PHE A 26 5.51 -13.50 0.72
N GLY A 27 4.48 -12.76 0.39
CA GLY A 27 3.93 -12.69 -0.96
C GLY A 27 4.84 -12.00 -1.97
N GLY A 28 5.50 -10.92 -1.55
CA GLY A 28 6.44 -10.17 -2.39
C GLY A 28 5.90 -9.92 -3.79
N ARG A 29 6.67 -10.38 -4.78
CA ARG A 29 6.39 -10.21 -6.21
C ARG A 29 5.50 -11.32 -6.82
N ILE A 30 4.98 -12.25 -6.01
CA ILE A 30 4.03 -13.25 -6.53
C ILE A 30 2.76 -12.54 -7.01
N ASP A 31 2.32 -12.89 -8.21
CA ASP A 31 1.12 -12.27 -8.80
C ASP A 31 -0.14 -13.05 -8.41
N MET A 32 -0.60 -12.80 -7.18
CA MET A 32 -1.74 -13.44 -6.55
C MET A 32 -3.05 -12.78 -6.96
N GLU A 33 -4.11 -13.56 -7.05
CA GLU A 33 -5.47 -13.07 -7.20
C GLU A 33 -6.14 -12.76 -5.86
N LEU A 34 -7.24 -12.01 -5.88
CA LEU A 34 -8.07 -11.77 -4.71
C LEU A 34 -8.90 -13.03 -4.37
N SER A 35 -9.09 -13.28 -3.08
CA SER A 35 -10.09 -14.24 -2.60
C SER A 35 -11.51 -13.75 -2.89
N PRO A 36 -12.53 -14.63 -2.75
CA PRO A 36 -13.93 -14.19 -2.82
C PRO A 36 -14.26 -13.08 -1.81
N LEU A 37 -13.63 -13.09 -0.63
CA LEU A 37 -13.77 -12.01 0.36
C LEU A 37 -13.06 -10.75 -0.12
N GLY A 38 -11.85 -10.86 -0.70
CA GLY A 38 -11.14 -9.73 -1.28
C GLY A 38 -11.92 -8.99 -2.36
N HIS A 39 -12.65 -9.71 -3.21
CA HIS A 39 -13.55 -9.11 -4.20
C HIS A 39 -14.73 -8.37 -3.55
N LYS A 40 -15.31 -8.90 -2.45
CA LYS A 40 -16.34 -8.19 -1.68
C LYS A 40 -15.77 -6.93 -1.02
N GLN A 41 -14.58 -7.03 -0.42
CA GLN A 41 -13.88 -5.88 0.17
C GLN A 41 -13.66 -4.77 -0.86
N ALA A 42 -13.19 -5.12 -2.07
CA ALA A 42 -12.99 -4.19 -3.17
C ALA A 42 -14.31 -3.50 -3.62
N LYS A 43 -15.41 -4.25 -3.62
CA LYS A 43 -16.73 -3.69 -3.93
C LYS A 43 -17.19 -2.69 -2.87
N HIS A 44 -17.09 -3.04 -1.58
CA HIS A 44 -17.47 -2.12 -0.48
C HIS A 44 -16.60 -0.86 -0.47
N LEU A 45 -15.32 -1.00 -0.80
CA LEU A 45 -14.44 0.15 -0.97
C LEU A 45 -14.91 1.05 -2.13
N ALA A 46 -15.32 0.45 -3.25
CA ALA A 46 -15.87 1.20 -4.39
C ALA A 46 -17.16 1.93 -4.02
N ASP A 47 -18.07 1.27 -3.32
CA ASP A 47 -19.32 1.89 -2.84
C ASP A 47 -19.01 3.08 -1.90
N PHE A 48 -18.05 2.92 -0.98
CA PHE A 48 -17.60 4.00 -0.07
C PHE A 48 -16.97 5.20 -0.80
N LEU A 49 -16.27 4.96 -1.91
CA LEU A 49 -15.59 6.01 -2.68
C LEU A 49 -16.45 6.60 -3.79
N SER A 50 -17.59 6.01 -4.14
CA SER A 50 -18.40 6.35 -5.32
C SER A 50 -18.89 7.81 -5.37
N GLU A 51 -19.13 8.43 -4.20
CA GLU A 51 -19.57 9.83 -4.10
C GLU A 51 -18.41 10.84 -3.96
N ARG A 52 -17.15 10.36 -4.04
CA ARG A 52 -15.96 11.19 -3.95
C ARG A 52 -15.44 11.51 -5.34
N SER A 53 -14.64 12.56 -5.43
CA SER A 53 -13.90 12.91 -6.63
C SER A 53 -12.41 12.88 -6.34
N PHE A 54 -11.66 12.33 -7.28
CA PHE A 54 -10.20 12.32 -7.23
C PHE A 54 -9.66 12.97 -8.49
N ASP A 55 -8.63 13.77 -8.33
CA ASP A 55 -7.99 14.45 -9.46
C ASP A 55 -7.09 13.48 -10.23
N ARG A 56 -6.44 12.55 -9.50
CA ARG A 56 -5.52 11.54 -10.06
C ARG A 56 -5.65 10.20 -9.35
N ILE A 57 -5.42 9.13 -10.11
CA ILE A 57 -5.40 7.77 -9.57
C ILE A 57 -4.16 7.05 -10.07
N TYR A 58 -3.39 6.47 -9.15
CA TYR A 58 -2.24 5.63 -9.42
C TYR A 58 -2.46 4.23 -8.88
N ARG A 59 -1.81 3.24 -9.48
CA ARG A 59 -1.84 1.86 -8.98
C ARG A 59 -0.57 1.09 -9.26
N SER A 60 -0.28 0.09 -8.43
CA SER A 60 0.65 -0.99 -8.75
C SER A 60 0.11 -1.84 -9.91
N PRO A 61 0.96 -2.38 -10.80
CA PRO A 61 0.53 -3.26 -11.90
C PRO A 61 0.14 -4.67 -11.45
N MET A 62 0.38 -5.05 -10.18
CA MET A 62 0.14 -6.43 -9.71
C MET A 62 -1.35 -6.78 -9.70
N VAL A 63 -1.69 -8.03 -10.05
CA VAL A 63 -3.08 -8.51 -10.27
C VAL A 63 -3.97 -8.19 -9.08
N ARG A 64 -3.58 -8.50 -7.84
CA ARG A 64 -4.39 -8.20 -6.64
C ARG A 64 -4.74 -6.73 -6.48
N VAL A 65 -3.84 -5.83 -6.91
CA VAL A 65 -4.09 -4.38 -6.88
C VAL A 65 -5.01 -3.96 -8.01
N ARG A 66 -4.82 -4.49 -9.22
CA ARG A 66 -5.72 -4.24 -10.35
C ARG A 66 -7.14 -4.68 -10.05
N GLN A 67 -7.30 -5.88 -9.47
CA GLN A 67 -8.61 -6.43 -9.09
C GLN A 67 -9.28 -5.58 -8.01
N THR A 68 -8.51 -5.08 -7.03
CA THR A 68 -9.03 -4.16 -6.00
C THR A 68 -9.46 -2.83 -6.59
N ALA A 69 -8.65 -2.26 -7.48
CA ALA A 69 -8.93 -0.95 -8.07
C ALA A 69 -10.09 -0.98 -9.08
N ALA A 70 -10.30 -2.10 -9.79
CA ALA A 70 -11.24 -2.18 -10.91
C ALA A 70 -12.67 -1.71 -10.57
N PRO A 71 -13.34 -2.16 -9.48
CA PRO A 71 -14.66 -1.68 -9.13
C PRO A 71 -14.66 -0.19 -8.77
N CYS A 72 -13.62 0.33 -8.10
CA CYS A 72 -13.48 1.75 -7.77
C CYS A 72 -13.35 2.60 -9.03
N LEU A 73 -12.47 2.22 -9.97
CA LEU A 73 -12.27 2.92 -11.24
C LEU A 73 -13.54 2.97 -12.07
N LYS A 74 -14.31 1.86 -12.06
CA LYS A 74 -15.63 1.81 -12.73
C LYS A 74 -16.62 2.77 -12.07
N ALA A 75 -16.73 2.79 -10.74
CA ALA A 75 -17.66 3.65 -10.01
C ALA A 75 -17.31 5.13 -10.19
N LEU A 76 -16.02 5.48 -10.20
CA LEU A 76 -15.53 6.84 -10.39
C LEU A 76 -15.51 7.28 -11.86
N ASN A 77 -15.72 6.36 -12.81
CA ASN A 77 -15.55 6.59 -14.25
C ASN A 77 -14.18 7.20 -14.59
N GLN A 78 -13.11 6.67 -13.98
CA GLN A 78 -11.74 7.16 -14.14
C GLN A 78 -10.79 6.01 -14.47
N ALA A 79 -9.64 6.36 -15.08
CA ALA A 79 -8.53 5.44 -15.29
C ALA A 79 -7.42 5.69 -14.25
N ALA A 80 -6.61 4.67 -13.98
CA ALA A 80 -5.43 4.79 -13.15
C ALA A 80 -4.15 4.72 -14.00
N VAL A 81 -3.15 5.50 -13.60
CA VAL A 81 -1.78 5.36 -14.11
C VAL A 81 -1.07 4.24 -13.37
N GLU A 82 -0.48 3.30 -14.11
CA GLU A 82 0.32 2.23 -13.50
C GLU A 82 1.74 2.71 -13.23
N LEU A 83 2.22 2.45 -12.01
CA LEU A 83 3.60 2.71 -11.60
C LEU A 83 4.24 1.40 -11.12
N GLU A 84 5.25 0.91 -11.87
CA GLU A 84 6.02 -0.29 -11.52
C GLU A 84 6.68 -0.17 -10.15
N ASP A 85 7.14 1.01 -9.80
CA ASP A 85 7.78 1.31 -8.52
C ASP A 85 6.84 1.16 -7.32
N LEU A 86 5.51 1.05 -7.52
CA LEU A 86 4.53 0.74 -6.47
C LEU A 86 4.34 -0.77 -6.21
N CYS A 87 5.06 -1.66 -6.91
CA CYS A 87 5.04 -3.09 -6.59
C CYS A 87 5.51 -3.36 -5.17
N GLU A 88 5.04 -4.46 -4.56
CA GLU A 88 5.47 -4.86 -3.22
C GLU A 88 6.98 -5.14 -3.16
N VAL A 89 7.56 -5.11 -1.98
CA VAL A 89 8.97 -5.46 -1.76
C VAL A 89 9.22 -6.91 -2.19
N ASP A 90 10.38 -7.16 -2.80
CA ASP A 90 10.83 -8.51 -3.11
C ASP A 90 11.54 -9.11 -1.91
N PHE A 91 11.04 -10.23 -1.42
CA PHE A 91 11.61 -10.94 -0.27
C PHE A 91 12.64 -12.02 -0.67
N GLY A 92 13.09 -12.04 -1.93
CA GLY A 92 14.08 -13.01 -2.40
C GLY A 92 13.67 -14.44 -2.06
N VAL A 93 14.55 -15.21 -1.42
CA VAL A 93 14.31 -16.62 -1.06
C VAL A 93 13.17 -16.84 -0.06
N TRP A 94 12.70 -15.81 0.64
CA TRP A 94 11.53 -15.91 1.51
C TRP A 94 10.22 -15.82 0.74
N THR A 95 10.24 -15.35 -0.50
CA THR A 95 9.05 -15.23 -1.35
C THR A 95 8.39 -16.59 -1.53
N GLY A 96 7.11 -16.67 -1.21
CA GLY A 96 6.32 -17.91 -1.23
C GLY A 96 6.41 -18.77 0.03
N CYS A 97 7.28 -18.44 0.97
CA CYS A 97 7.37 -19.14 2.25
C CYS A 97 6.31 -18.65 3.23
N LYS A 98 5.75 -19.59 4.01
CA LYS A 98 4.89 -19.22 5.14
C LYS A 98 5.72 -18.71 6.31
N TRP A 99 5.16 -17.81 7.11
CA TRP A 99 5.86 -17.21 8.25
C TRP A 99 6.45 -18.24 9.22
N HIS A 100 5.72 -19.32 9.51
CA HIS A 100 6.20 -20.37 10.41
C HIS A 100 7.34 -21.21 9.81
N GLU A 101 7.51 -21.23 8.50
CA GLU A 101 8.57 -21.98 7.81
C GLU A 101 9.93 -21.27 7.84
N ILE A 102 9.94 -19.94 8.05
CA ILE A 102 11.17 -19.13 7.97
C ILE A 102 12.22 -19.61 8.96
N LYS A 103 11.79 -19.91 10.19
CA LYS A 103 12.71 -20.37 11.22
C LYS A 103 13.37 -21.70 10.87
N ASP A 104 12.58 -22.65 10.37
CA ASP A 104 13.07 -23.99 10.04
C ASP A 104 13.94 -24.00 8.79
N LYS A 105 13.63 -23.14 7.80
CA LYS A 105 14.34 -23.09 6.52
C LYS A 105 15.59 -22.22 6.56
N PHE A 106 15.57 -21.13 7.31
CA PHE A 106 16.60 -20.07 7.25
C PHE A 106 17.20 -19.72 8.61
N GLY A 107 16.67 -20.25 9.73
CA GLY A 107 17.16 -19.95 11.09
C GLY A 107 16.70 -18.59 11.64
N GLU A 108 15.93 -17.83 10.86
CA GLU A 108 15.47 -16.48 11.18
C GLU A 108 14.03 -16.48 11.69
N ASN A 109 13.60 -15.41 12.38
CA ASN A 109 12.19 -15.25 12.74
C ASN A 109 11.48 -14.39 11.68
N ALA A 110 10.34 -14.84 11.23
CA ALA A 110 9.52 -14.08 10.26
C ALA A 110 9.10 -12.68 10.78
N ILE A 111 8.96 -12.52 12.10
CA ILE A 111 8.62 -11.23 12.75
C ILE A 111 9.73 -10.19 12.54
N ASP A 112 10.99 -10.62 12.46
CA ASP A 112 12.16 -9.76 12.32
C ASP A 112 12.46 -9.41 10.84
N TRP A 113 11.49 -9.62 9.94
CA TRP A 113 11.66 -9.43 8.48
C TRP A 113 12.18 -8.04 8.11
N LEU A 114 11.77 -7.01 8.87
CA LEU A 114 12.18 -5.63 8.63
C LEU A 114 13.66 -5.44 8.93
N GLU A 115 14.11 -5.97 10.05
CA GLU A 115 15.52 -5.95 10.45
C GLU A 115 16.37 -6.78 9.48
N ASN A 116 15.89 -7.97 9.10
CA ASN A 116 16.56 -8.83 8.14
C ASN A 116 16.67 -8.16 6.76
N LEU A 117 15.62 -7.48 6.30
CA LEU A 117 15.67 -6.73 5.05
C LEU A 117 16.65 -5.55 5.16
N GLN A 118 16.64 -4.83 6.29
CA GLN A 118 17.53 -3.70 6.53
C GLN A 118 19.00 -4.12 6.57
N ASN A 119 19.29 -5.26 7.18
CA ASN A 119 20.65 -5.80 7.30
C ASN A 119 21.10 -6.56 6.04
N GLY A 120 20.20 -6.78 5.06
CA GLY A 120 20.51 -7.52 3.84
C GLY A 120 20.77 -9.01 4.10
N THR A 121 20.17 -9.59 5.14
CA THR A 121 20.37 -10.98 5.52
C THR A 121 19.43 -11.96 4.80
N ILE A 122 18.40 -11.44 4.10
CA ILE A 122 17.53 -12.25 3.25
C ILE A 122 18.19 -12.39 1.88
N PRO A 123 18.67 -13.59 1.47
CA PRO A 123 19.31 -13.75 0.19
C PRO A 123 18.37 -13.40 -0.97
N ASP A 124 18.92 -12.78 -2.01
CA ASP A 124 18.20 -12.36 -3.23
C ASP A 124 17.03 -11.38 -3.00
N ALA A 125 16.84 -10.88 -1.77
CA ALA A 125 15.83 -9.86 -1.52
C ALA A 125 16.21 -8.52 -2.14
N GLU A 126 15.20 -7.70 -2.40
CA GLU A 126 15.41 -6.32 -2.85
C GLU A 126 16.21 -5.55 -1.80
N PRO A 127 17.37 -4.97 -2.16
CA PRO A 127 18.15 -4.17 -1.22
C PRO A 127 17.32 -3.01 -0.66
N ILE A 128 17.41 -2.78 0.64
CA ILE A 128 16.60 -1.76 1.31
C ILE A 128 16.73 -0.37 0.65
N ASN A 129 17.93 0.00 0.23
CA ASN A 129 18.17 1.29 -0.43
C ASN A 129 17.48 1.38 -1.80
N ALA A 130 17.40 0.27 -2.55
CA ALA A 130 16.67 0.22 -3.81
C ALA A 130 15.16 0.32 -3.58
N TYR A 131 14.64 -0.40 -2.58
CA TYR A 131 13.24 -0.31 -2.18
C TYR A 131 12.86 1.11 -1.77
N GLN A 132 13.62 1.74 -0.87
CA GLN A 132 13.37 3.12 -0.44
C GLN A 132 13.44 4.11 -1.61
N LEU A 133 14.43 3.94 -2.50
CA LEU A 133 14.61 4.85 -3.64
C LEU A 133 13.44 4.80 -4.62
N ARG A 134 12.98 3.58 -5.01
CA ARG A 134 11.87 3.46 -5.96
C ARG A 134 10.56 3.98 -5.38
N ILE A 135 10.27 3.71 -4.09
CA ILE A 135 9.07 4.24 -3.44
C ILE A 135 9.16 5.77 -3.32
N LYS A 136 10.34 6.31 -3.00
CA LYS A 136 10.55 7.75 -2.98
C LYS A 136 10.35 8.37 -4.36
N ASN A 137 10.85 7.76 -5.44
CA ASN A 137 10.66 8.24 -6.80
C ASN A 137 9.17 8.29 -7.19
N SER A 138 8.41 7.24 -6.84
CA SER A 138 6.95 7.22 -7.02
C SER A 138 6.27 8.34 -6.23
N LEU A 139 6.67 8.53 -4.97
CA LEU A 139 6.12 9.59 -4.12
C LEU A 139 6.39 10.98 -4.70
N ASP A 140 7.63 11.24 -5.11
CA ASP A 140 8.04 12.51 -5.72
C ASP A 140 7.25 12.80 -7.01
N LEU A 141 7.02 11.78 -7.85
CA LEU A 141 6.16 11.87 -9.05
C LEU A 141 4.72 12.23 -8.68
N ILE A 142 4.14 11.46 -7.76
CA ILE A 142 2.74 11.63 -7.31
C ILE A 142 2.52 13.03 -6.73
N LEU A 143 3.43 13.51 -5.87
CA LEU A 143 3.32 14.82 -5.23
C LEU A 143 3.55 15.98 -6.20
N ARG A 144 4.50 15.83 -7.13
CA ARG A 144 4.75 16.85 -8.16
C ARG A 144 3.52 17.07 -9.05
N ASP A 145 2.91 15.96 -9.48
CA ASP A 145 1.78 15.99 -10.40
C ASP A 145 0.45 16.30 -9.69
N GLY A 146 0.35 16.03 -8.37
CA GLY A 146 -0.87 16.16 -7.57
C GLY A 146 -0.85 17.30 -6.54
N TYR A 147 -0.11 18.39 -6.79
CA TYR A 147 -0.10 19.54 -5.88
C TYR A 147 -1.50 20.17 -5.77
N GLN A 148 -1.98 20.34 -4.52
CA GLN A 148 -3.33 20.81 -4.20
C GLN A 148 -4.48 19.95 -4.76
N GLU A 149 -4.20 18.66 -4.99
CA GLU A 149 -5.15 17.67 -5.53
C GLU A 149 -5.43 16.55 -4.54
N ASP A 150 -6.56 15.87 -4.75
CA ASP A 150 -6.90 14.61 -4.08
C ASP A 150 -6.43 13.45 -4.96
N THR A 151 -5.39 12.75 -4.53
CA THR A 151 -4.78 11.65 -5.28
C THR A 151 -5.06 10.32 -4.60
N LEU A 152 -5.54 9.34 -5.37
CA LEU A 152 -5.82 7.98 -4.92
C LEU A 152 -4.72 7.03 -5.39
N VAL A 153 -4.16 6.22 -4.48
CA VAL A 153 -3.06 5.29 -4.76
C VAL A 153 -3.41 3.90 -4.26
N PHE A 154 -3.53 2.94 -5.17
CA PHE A 154 -3.73 1.53 -4.84
C PHE A 154 -2.38 0.79 -4.87
N CYS A 155 -2.01 0.18 -3.76
CA CYS A 155 -0.74 -0.54 -3.65
C CYS A 155 -0.77 -1.65 -2.57
N HIS A 156 0.30 -1.83 -1.82
CA HIS A 156 0.53 -2.96 -0.93
C HIS A 156 0.83 -2.52 0.50
N GLY A 157 0.79 -3.46 1.44
CA GLY A 157 1.03 -3.17 2.85
C GLY A 157 2.42 -2.61 3.13
N GLY A 158 3.47 -3.22 2.58
CA GLY A 158 4.84 -2.74 2.73
C GLY A 158 5.04 -1.37 2.08
N VAL A 159 4.48 -1.16 0.89
CA VAL A 159 4.55 0.13 0.16
C VAL A 159 3.86 1.25 0.95
N ILE A 160 2.67 1.00 1.51
CA ILE A 160 1.97 2.01 2.34
C ILE A 160 2.80 2.36 3.58
N ARG A 161 3.34 1.35 4.28
CA ARG A 161 4.21 1.57 5.43
C ARG A 161 5.43 2.43 5.08
N MET A 162 6.07 2.15 3.93
CA MET A 162 7.21 2.95 3.45
C MET A 162 6.78 4.38 3.11
N LEU A 163 5.65 4.58 2.42
CA LEU A 163 5.13 5.91 2.12
C LEU A 163 4.82 6.71 3.38
N LEU A 164 4.19 6.08 4.39
CA LEU A 164 3.92 6.69 5.69
C LEU A 164 5.22 7.07 6.41
N SER A 165 6.20 6.17 6.42
CA SER A 165 7.52 6.41 7.03
C SER A 165 8.23 7.61 6.39
N LEU A 166 8.26 7.68 5.05
CA LEU A 166 8.87 8.80 4.31
C LEU A 166 8.16 10.13 4.56
N LEU A 167 6.83 10.14 4.50
CA LEU A 167 6.02 11.35 4.64
C LEU A 167 6.02 11.90 6.07
N LEU A 168 5.93 11.01 7.06
CA LEU A 168 5.93 11.39 8.48
C LEU A 168 7.34 11.54 9.06
N LYS A 169 8.38 11.28 8.25
CA LYS A 169 9.80 11.34 8.65
C LYS A 169 10.13 10.38 9.80
N GLU A 170 9.52 9.20 9.77
CA GLU A 170 9.74 8.15 10.75
C GLU A 170 10.86 7.21 10.31
N PRO A 171 11.64 6.66 11.25
CA PRO A 171 12.68 5.68 10.92
C PRO A 171 12.09 4.45 10.22
N PHE A 172 12.83 3.89 9.26
CA PHE A 172 12.44 2.64 8.59
C PHE A 172 12.14 1.50 9.60
N ALA A 173 12.97 1.36 10.62
CA ALA A 173 12.82 0.33 11.64
C ALA A 173 11.51 0.40 12.45
N SER A 174 10.75 1.49 12.34
CA SER A 174 9.46 1.67 13.02
C SER A 174 8.25 1.60 12.07
N MET A 175 8.45 1.25 10.81
CA MET A 175 7.34 1.21 9.84
C MET A 175 6.34 0.07 10.08
N ASP A 176 6.71 -0.98 10.82
CA ASP A 176 5.86 -2.09 11.23
C ASP A 176 4.73 -1.66 12.17
N ARG A 177 4.92 -0.56 12.91
CA ARG A 177 3.89 0.01 13.79
C ARG A 177 2.64 0.49 13.06
N PHE A 178 2.75 0.74 11.76
CA PHE A 178 1.59 1.11 10.96
C PHE A 178 0.82 -0.14 10.58
N GLU A 179 -0.32 -0.35 11.22
CA GLU A 179 -1.26 -1.39 10.79
C GLU A 179 -1.85 -1.02 9.44
N VAL A 180 -1.94 -1.99 8.54
CA VAL A 180 -2.51 -1.79 7.20
C VAL A 180 -3.30 -3.04 6.85
N ASP A 181 -4.61 -3.00 7.03
CA ASP A 181 -5.54 -4.10 6.74
C ASP A 181 -5.80 -4.23 5.23
N TYR A 182 -6.31 -5.38 4.80
CA TYR A 182 -6.79 -5.55 3.43
C TYR A 182 -7.92 -4.57 3.10
N ALA A 183 -7.87 -3.99 1.90
CA ALA A 183 -8.79 -2.96 1.42
C ALA A 183 -9.00 -1.81 2.42
N SER A 184 -7.99 -1.48 3.23
CA SER A 184 -8.01 -0.31 4.10
C SER A 184 -7.54 0.93 3.36
N LEU A 185 -8.01 2.07 3.85
CA LEU A 185 -7.69 3.42 3.39
C LEU A 185 -6.94 4.17 4.49
N SER A 186 -5.82 4.78 4.13
CA SER A 186 -5.14 5.79 4.95
C SER A 186 -5.06 7.09 4.17
N VAL A 187 -5.27 8.22 4.83
CA VAL A 187 -5.28 9.55 4.20
C VAL A 187 -4.27 10.46 4.88
N LEU A 188 -3.38 11.03 4.09
CA LEU A 188 -2.47 12.09 4.53
C LEU A 188 -2.89 13.40 3.90
N GLU A 189 -2.84 14.46 4.69
CA GLU A 189 -3.01 15.83 4.24
C GLU A 189 -1.68 16.57 4.31
N ILE A 190 -1.29 17.21 3.21
CA ILE A 190 -0.07 18.00 3.09
C ILE A 190 -0.46 19.46 2.88
N ARG A 191 -0.03 20.30 3.81
CA ARG A 191 -0.32 21.74 3.80
C ARG A 191 0.90 22.51 4.29
N ASP A 192 1.37 23.48 3.52
CA ASP A 192 2.50 24.34 3.88
C ASP A 192 3.75 23.55 4.33
N GLY A 193 4.03 22.43 3.65
CA GLY A 193 5.15 21.53 3.96
C GLY A 193 4.98 20.69 5.24
N ARG A 194 3.82 20.78 5.91
CA ARG A 194 3.44 19.91 7.02
C ARG A 194 2.63 18.73 6.51
N VAL A 195 2.89 17.56 7.07
CA VAL A 195 2.17 16.33 6.75
C VAL A 195 1.41 15.88 7.98
N GLU A 196 0.13 15.57 7.81
CA GLU A 196 -0.75 15.05 8.86
C GLU A 196 -1.42 13.77 8.38
N LEU A 197 -1.39 12.73 9.21
CA LEU A 197 -2.14 11.49 8.98
C LEU A 197 -3.55 11.66 9.54
N VAL A 198 -4.49 12.06 8.66
CA VAL A 198 -5.86 12.42 9.07
C VAL A 198 -6.81 11.24 9.17
N LEU A 199 -6.46 10.13 8.52
CA LEU A 199 -7.17 8.84 8.64
C LEU A 199 -6.15 7.72 8.51
N HIS A 200 -6.23 6.72 9.37
CA HIS A 200 -5.34 5.58 9.31
C HIS A 200 -6.09 4.26 9.39
N ASN A 201 -5.74 3.35 8.46
CA ASN A 201 -6.21 1.97 8.44
C ASN A 201 -7.75 1.80 8.50
N PHE A 202 -8.48 2.71 7.88
CA PHE A 202 -9.94 2.61 7.83
C PHE A 202 -10.35 1.57 6.78
N ALA A 203 -11.01 0.50 7.23
CA ALA A 203 -11.52 -0.57 6.37
C ALA A 203 -13.05 -0.53 6.34
N PRO A 204 -13.68 0.08 5.30
CA PRO A 204 -15.13 0.29 5.26
C PRO A 204 -15.91 -1.02 5.34
N TRP A 205 -15.37 -2.11 4.85
CA TRP A 205 -15.99 -3.44 4.86
C TRP A 205 -16.10 -4.05 6.28
N LYS A 206 -15.33 -3.60 7.26
CA LYS A 206 -15.40 -4.12 8.64
C LYS A 206 -16.67 -3.68 9.39
N TRP A 207 -17.36 -2.68 8.89
CA TRP A 207 -18.56 -2.11 9.54
C TRP A 207 -19.86 -2.62 8.93
N LEU A 208 -19.77 -3.53 7.98
CA LEU A 208 -20.90 -4.16 7.34
C LEU A 208 -21.08 -5.55 7.95
N GLU A 209 -22.23 -5.83 8.51
CA GLU A 209 -22.61 -7.19 8.92
C GLU A 209 -22.68 -8.07 7.66
N PHE A 210 -21.92 -9.15 7.66
CA PHE A 210 -21.91 -10.16 6.59
C PHE A 210 -22.95 -11.24 6.86
#